data_9faae27f956b57d646ded0640627bbbc
#
_entry.id   9faae27f956b57d646ded0640627bbbc
#
_cell.length_a   1.000
_cell.length_b   1.000
_cell.length_c   1.000
_cell.angle_alpha   90.00
_cell.angle_beta   90.00
_cell.angle_gamma   90.00
#
_symmetry.space_group_name_H-M   'P 1'
#
loop_
_entity.id
_entity.type
_entity.pdbx_description
1 polymer ?
#
loop_
_entity_poly.entity_id
_entity_poly.type
_entity_poly.pdbx_seq_one_letter_code
_entity_poly.pdbx_strand_id
1 'polypeptide(L)'
;SSTQQTSINNKLKELQSNLHTNNISEYNSACFWCTFNFDTPPIYIPKYVLNKNYHVYGCFCSPECASAFLMNETIDSSSKFERYHLLNQIYAKIYNYNKNITPAPSPYYTLDKYYGNLTIQEYRSLLGNNNSFLIVDKPLTRIMPELHDYNDDYLLNSNKTIKQSFKIKNVQKSTKLEIVNSKFGSKICS
;
A
#
# COMPACT_ATOMS: atom_id res chain seq x y z
N SER A 1 -11.01 32.22 17.30
CA SER A 1 -11.25 30.75 17.41
C SER A 1 -12.66 30.34 16.99
N SER A 2 -13.75 31.06 17.41
CA SER A 2 -15.13 30.65 17.04
C SER A 2 -15.47 30.81 15.54
N THR A 3 -14.99 31.84 14.89
CA THR A 3 -15.18 32.10 13.44
C THR A 3 -14.52 31.03 12.57
N GLN A 4 -13.37 30.54 12.97
CA GLN A 4 -12.65 29.46 12.27
C GLN A 4 -13.40 28.13 12.35
N GLN A 5 -13.95 27.83 13.51
CA GLN A 5 -14.76 26.61 13.71
C GLN A 5 -16.06 26.63 12.91
N THR A 6 -16.72 27.79 12.81
CA THR A 6 -17.94 27.97 12.01
C THR A 6 -17.65 27.74 10.51
N SER A 7 -16.53 28.28 10.02
CA SER A 7 -16.10 28.09 8.63
C SER A 7 -15.82 26.62 8.31
N ILE A 8 -15.15 25.90 9.20
CA ILE A 8 -14.89 24.45 9.05
C ILE A 8 -16.20 23.67 9.01
N ASN A 9 -17.12 23.94 9.92
CA ASN A 9 -18.41 23.26 9.98
C ASN A 9 -19.24 23.47 8.71
N ASN A 10 -19.21 24.67 8.13
CA ASN A 10 -19.91 24.96 6.88
C ASN A 10 -19.31 24.16 5.71
N LYS A 11 -18.00 24.10 5.60
CA LYS A 11 -17.32 23.28 4.58
C LYS A 11 -17.65 21.79 4.72
N LEU A 12 -17.70 21.27 5.96
CA LEU A 12 -18.08 19.89 6.21
C LEU A 12 -19.54 19.59 5.82
N LYS A 13 -20.47 20.50 6.07
CA LYS A 13 -21.86 20.37 5.64
C LYS A 13 -21.99 20.36 4.11
N GLU A 14 -21.27 21.26 3.44
CA GLU A 14 -21.21 21.30 1.98
C GLU A 14 -20.66 19.99 1.40
N LEU A 15 -19.53 19.50 1.94
CA LEU A 15 -18.97 18.21 1.56
C LEU A 15 -19.96 17.08 1.77
N GLN A 16 -20.65 17.03 2.91
CA GLN A 16 -21.67 16.02 3.20
C GLN A 16 -22.80 16.05 2.18
N SER A 17 -23.27 17.24 1.79
CA SER A 17 -24.30 17.41 0.76
C SER A 17 -23.82 16.91 -0.60
N ASN A 18 -22.60 17.25 -1.01
CA ASN A 18 -22.02 16.83 -2.28
C ASN A 18 -21.83 15.30 -2.33
N LEU A 19 -21.36 14.69 -1.25
CA LEU A 19 -21.25 13.23 -1.16
C LEU A 19 -22.62 12.54 -1.20
N HIS A 20 -23.63 13.10 -0.55
CA HIS A 20 -24.97 12.54 -0.55
C HIS A 20 -25.63 12.59 -1.92
N THR A 21 -25.43 13.66 -2.68
CA THR A 21 -25.92 13.83 -4.05
C THR A 21 -25.03 13.18 -5.10
N ASN A 22 -23.91 12.55 -4.71
CA ASN A 22 -22.89 11.97 -5.59
C ASN A 22 -22.29 12.97 -6.59
N ASN A 23 -22.26 14.25 -6.21
CA ASN A 23 -21.72 15.34 -7.02
C ASN A 23 -20.22 15.55 -6.75
N ILE A 24 -19.42 14.50 -7.03
CA ILE A 24 -17.97 14.49 -6.80
C ILE A 24 -17.15 14.33 -8.08
N SER A 25 -17.81 14.34 -9.24
CA SER A 25 -17.18 14.09 -10.55
C SER A 25 -16.13 15.16 -10.96
N GLU A 26 -16.19 16.35 -10.38
CA GLU A 26 -15.27 17.46 -10.69
C GLU A 26 -14.06 17.54 -9.74
N TYR A 27 -14.01 16.71 -8.71
CA TYR A 27 -12.92 16.75 -7.75
C TYR A 27 -11.76 15.82 -8.15
N ASN A 28 -10.62 16.41 -8.48
CA ASN A 28 -9.37 15.67 -8.66
C ASN A 28 -8.80 15.30 -7.28
N SER A 29 -9.00 14.05 -6.89
CA SER A 29 -8.42 13.51 -5.67
C SER A 29 -7.05 12.90 -5.94
N ALA A 30 -6.15 13.01 -4.98
CA ALA A 30 -4.94 12.19 -4.97
C ALA A 30 -5.30 10.70 -4.71
N CYS A 31 -4.43 9.81 -5.12
CA CYS A 31 -4.58 8.38 -4.87
C CYS A 31 -4.56 8.08 -3.37
N PHE A 32 -5.55 7.35 -2.88
CA PHE A 32 -5.68 7.02 -1.44
C PHE A 32 -4.59 6.07 -0.92
N TRP A 33 -3.86 5.41 -1.82
CA TRP A 33 -2.75 4.54 -1.44
C TRP A 33 -1.39 5.24 -1.56
N CYS A 34 -0.98 5.61 -2.77
CA CYS A 34 0.33 6.23 -2.99
C CYS A 34 0.39 7.72 -2.63
N THR A 35 -0.74 8.37 -2.37
CA THR A 35 -0.89 9.77 -1.90
C THR A 35 -0.47 10.85 -2.90
N PHE A 36 -0.20 10.50 -4.14
CA PHE A 36 0.15 11.43 -5.22
C PHE A 36 -1.02 11.70 -6.16
N ASN A 37 -1.04 12.89 -6.75
CA ASN A 37 -1.96 13.24 -7.82
C ASN A 37 -1.68 12.39 -9.07
N PHE A 38 -2.68 12.23 -9.90
CA PHE A 38 -2.60 11.48 -11.16
C PHE A 38 -3.61 12.04 -12.16
N ASP A 39 -3.30 11.88 -13.45
CA ASP A 39 -4.09 12.44 -14.56
C ASP A 39 -4.89 11.33 -15.29
N THR A 40 -4.69 10.07 -14.91
CA THR A 40 -5.43 8.93 -15.47
C THR A 40 -6.83 8.84 -14.89
N PRO A 41 -7.79 8.21 -15.59
CA PRO A 41 -9.11 7.96 -15.02
C PRO A 41 -9.00 7.22 -13.68
N PRO A 42 -9.73 7.66 -12.66
CA PRO A 42 -9.65 7.08 -11.33
C PRO A 42 -10.17 5.64 -11.32
N ILE A 43 -9.48 4.81 -10.56
CA ILE A 43 -9.86 3.44 -10.24
C ILE A 43 -10.60 3.46 -8.90
N TYR A 44 -11.67 2.69 -8.81
CA TYR A 44 -12.50 2.56 -7.61
C TYR A 44 -12.57 1.12 -7.14
N ILE A 45 -12.73 0.89 -5.84
CA ILE A 45 -12.98 -0.44 -5.29
C ILE A 45 -14.49 -0.73 -5.35
N PRO A 46 -14.92 -1.80 -6.05
CA PRO A 46 -16.33 -2.20 -6.04
C PRO A 46 -16.69 -2.82 -4.70
N LYS A 47 -17.75 -2.30 -4.09
CA LYS A 47 -18.27 -2.76 -2.81
C LYS A 47 -19.29 -3.88 -2.97
N TYR A 48 -20.26 -3.66 -3.85
CA TYR A 48 -21.30 -4.64 -4.22
C TYR A 48 -21.96 -4.21 -5.54
N VAL A 49 -22.74 -5.13 -6.09
CA VAL A 49 -23.53 -4.89 -7.31
C VAL A 49 -25.00 -4.88 -6.95
N LEU A 50 -25.71 -3.83 -7.32
CA LEU A 50 -27.16 -3.70 -7.14
C LEU A 50 -27.80 -3.20 -8.44
N ASN A 51 -28.85 -3.88 -8.93
CA ASN A 51 -29.57 -3.51 -10.14
C ASN A 51 -28.66 -3.25 -11.36
N LYS A 52 -27.64 -4.08 -11.56
CA LYS A 52 -26.60 -3.96 -12.60
C LYS A 52 -25.68 -2.74 -12.44
N ASN A 53 -25.79 -1.99 -11.35
CA ASN A 53 -24.92 -0.88 -11.03
C ASN A 53 -23.89 -1.31 -9.98
N TYR A 54 -22.63 -0.91 -10.17
CA TYR A 54 -21.57 -1.11 -9.20
C TYR A 54 -21.57 0.05 -8.21
N HIS A 55 -21.72 -0.27 -6.95
CA HIS A 55 -21.44 0.68 -5.87
C HIS A 55 -19.97 0.61 -5.54
N VAL A 56 -19.28 1.74 -5.67
CA VAL A 56 -17.82 1.83 -5.59
C VAL A 56 -17.38 2.87 -4.57
N TYR A 57 -16.14 2.79 -4.14
CA TYR A 57 -15.53 3.76 -3.23
C TYR A 57 -14.02 3.89 -3.44
N GLY A 58 -13.45 4.91 -2.82
CA GLY A 58 -12.02 5.24 -2.91
C GLY A 58 -11.68 6.00 -4.19
N CYS A 59 -10.41 6.33 -4.36
CA CYS A 59 -9.88 6.96 -5.56
C CYS A 59 -8.42 6.54 -5.70
N PHE A 60 -8.10 5.81 -6.76
CA PHE A 60 -6.79 5.18 -6.94
C PHE A 60 -6.27 5.44 -8.34
N CYS A 61 -4.94 5.60 -8.45
CA CYS A 61 -4.28 5.79 -9.75
C CYS A 61 -4.09 4.49 -10.53
N SER A 62 -4.16 3.34 -9.87
CA SER A 62 -3.98 2.02 -10.50
C SER A 62 -4.76 0.93 -9.75
N PRO A 63 -5.07 -0.20 -10.41
CA PRO A 63 -5.72 -1.34 -9.76
C PRO A 63 -4.89 -1.96 -8.64
N GLU A 64 -3.56 -1.92 -8.74
CA GLU A 64 -2.64 -2.40 -7.70
C GLU A 64 -2.73 -1.56 -6.43
N CYS A 65 -2.82 -0.23 -6.57
CA CYS A 65 -3.04 0.68 -5.45
C CYS A 65 -4.39 0.41 -4.77
N ALA A 66 -5.44 0.18 -5.55
CA ALA A 66 -6.76 -0.18 -5.04
C ALA A 66 -6.73 -1.53 -4.29
N SER A 67 -6.06 -2.53 -4.86
CA SER A 67 -5.89 -3.84 -4.23
C SER A 67 -5.12 -3.74 -2.91
N ALA A 68 -4.02 -2.99 -2.88
CA ALA A 68 -3.23 -2.79 -1.67
C ALA A 68 -4.02 -2.10 -0.56
N PHE A 69 -4.78 -1.07 -0.91
CA PHE A 69 -5.66 -0.38 0.04
C PHE A 69 -6.71 -1.34 0.61
N LEU A 70 -7.40 -2.11 -0.24
CA LEU A 70 -8.40 -3.09 0.16
C LEU A 70 -7.83 -4.15 1.11
N MET A 71 -6.61 -4.65 0.84
CA MET A 71 -5.96 -5.64 1.71
C MET A 71 -5.65 -5.09 3.10
N ASN A 72 -5.42 -3.79 3.23
CA ASN A 72 -5.13 -3.10 4.49
C ASN A 72 -6.38 -2.57 5.21
N GLU A 73 -7.57 -2.62 4.59
CA GLU A 73 -8.80 -2.23 5.28
C GLU A 73 -9.13 -3.15 6.46
N THR A 74 -9.68 -2.56 7.53
CA THR A 74 -10.18 -3.29 8.70
C THR A 74 -11.63 -3.73 8.49
N ILE A 75 -11.83 -4.66 7.55
CA ILE A 75 -13.12 -5.30 7.25
C ILE A 75 -12.98 -6.81 7.40
N ASP A 76 -14.11 -7.51 7.48
CA ASP A 76 -14.14 -8.96 7.55
C ASP A 76 -13.54 -9.60 6.29
N SER A 77 -12.94 -10.78 6.46
CA SER A 77 -12.25 -11.49 5.38
C SER A 77 -13.17 -11.83 4.20
N SER A 78 -14.42 -12.16 4.46
CA SER A 78 -15.39 -12.49 3.40
C SER A 78 -15.67 -11.30 2.50
N SER A 79 -16.00 -10.15 3.09
CA SER A 79 -16.22 -8.90 2.35
C SER A 79 -14.96 -8.44 1.60
N LYS A 80 -13.78 -8.61 2.22
CA LYS A 80 -12.50 -8.30 1.57
C LYS A 80 -12.29 -9.14 0.32
N PHE A 81 -12.53 -10.44 0.43
CA PHE A 81 -12.37 -11.38 -0.68
C PHE A 81 -13.38 -11.13 -1.81
N GLU A 82 -14.64 -10.85 -1.47
CA GLU A 82 -15.68 -10.51 -2.43
C GLU A 82 -15.34 -9.23 -3.22
N ARG A 83 -14.92 -8.17 -2.54
CA ARG A 83 -14.51 -6.92 -3.18
C ARG A 83 -13.27 -7.10 -4.05
N TYR A 84 -12.31 -7.90 -3.59
CA TYR A 84 -11.12 -8.23 -4.39
C TYR A 84 -11.48 -9.03 -5.64
N HIS A 85 -12.41 -9.98 -5.53
CA HIS A 85 -12.91 -10.72 -6.69
C HIS A 85 -13.59 -9.79 -7.71
N LEU A 86 -14.47 -8.89 -7.25
CA LEU A 86 -15.11 -7.90 -8.12
C LEU A 86 -14.10 -6.95 -8.76
N LEU A 87 -13.08 -6.51 -8.01
CA LEU A 87 -11.99 -5.67 -8.52
C LEU A 87 -11.26 -6.38 -9.68
N ASN A 88 -10.88 -7.64 -9.50
CA ASN A 88 -10.25 -8.44 -10.54
C ASN A 88 -11.19 -8.66 -11.75
N GLN A 89 -12.46 -8.95 -11.51
CA GLN A 89 -13.42 -9.18 -12.59
C GLN A 89 -13.58 -7.96 -13.50
N ILE A 90 -13.55 -6.75 -12.95
CA ILE A 90 -13.70 -5.52 -13.72
C ILE A 90 -12.37 -5.14 -14.39
N TYR A 91 -11.33 -4.95 -13.58
CA TYR A 91 -10.11 -4.30 -14.06
C TYR A 91 -9.12 -5.26 -14.72
N ALA A 92 -9.14 -6.56 -14.40
CA ALA A 92 -8.33 -7.52 -15.14
C ALA A 92 -8.67 -7.58 -16.62
N LYS A 93 -9.96 -7.45 -16.96
CA LYS A 93 -10.39 -7.39 -18.37
C LYS A 93 -10.00 -6.09 -19.06
N ILE A 94 -10.10 -4.95 -18.35
CA ILE A 94 -9.80 -3.63 -18.92
C ILE A 94 -8.29 -3.49 -19.20
N TYR A 95 -7.46 -3.98 -18.29
CA TYR A 95 -6.00 -3.85 -18.36
C TYR A 95 -5.28 -5.10 -18.88
N ASN A 96 -6.03 -6.14 -19.32
CA ASN A 96 -5.50 -7.39 -19.88
C ASN A 96 -4.51 -8.11 -18.94
N TYR A 97 -4.81 -8.16 -17.65
CA TYR A 97 -3.99 -8.93 -16.72
C TYR A 97 -4.16 -10.42 -16.94
N ASN A 98 -3.04 -11.13 -17.07
CA ASN A 98 -3.02 -12.60 -17.17
C ASN A 98 -3.16 -13.30 -15.81
N LYS A 99 -2.96 -12.57 -14.73
CA LYS A 99 -3.03 -13.02 -13.33
C LYS A 99 -3.93 -12.10 -12.52
N ASN A 100 -4.24 -12.48 -11.30
CA ASN A 100 -4.92 -11.59 -10.37
C ASN A 100 -4.08 -10.33 -10.09
N ILE A 101 -4.76 -9.22 -9.84
CA ILE A 101 -4.13 -7.93 -9.54
C ILE A 101 -3.31 -8.07 -8.26
N THR A 102 -2.01 -7.86 -8.36
CA THR A 102 -1.11 -7.88 -7.20
C THR A 102 -1.20 -6.57 -6.43
N PRO A 103 -1.24 -6.60 -5.09
CA PRO A 103 -1.21 -5.38 -4.30
C PRO A 103 0.08 -4.58 -4.52
N ALA A 104 -0.05 -3.25 -4.64
CA ALA A 104 1.09 -2.36 -4.70
C ALA A 104 1.90 -2.39 -3.39
N PRO A 105 3.23 -2.22 -3.43
CA PRO A 105 4.04 -2.13 -2.22
C PRO A 105 3.65 -0.92 -1.38
N SER A 106 4.01 -0.94 -0.09
CA SER A 106 3.72 0.17 0.81
C SER A 106 4.46 1.44 0.37
N PRO A 107 3.76 2.56 0.16
CA PRO A 107 4.38 3.82 -0.25
C PRO A 107 5.32 4.37 0.84
N TYR A 108 5.06 4.05 2.10
CA TYR A 108 5.83 4.57 3.23
C TYR A 108 7.27 4.05 3.27
N TYR A 109 7.54 2.91 2.67
CA TYR A 109 8.87 2.29 2.66
C TYR A 109 9.55 2.34 1.30
N THR A 110 8.85 2.78 0.26
CA THR A 110 9.35 2.78 -1.11
C THR A 110 9.54 4.17 -1.68
N LEU A 111 8.64 5.11 -1.38
CA LEU A 111 8.66 6.46 -1.95
C LEU A 111 9.60 7.40 -1.20
N ASP A 112 10.27 8.26 -1.96
CA ASP A 112 11.17 9.34 -1.49
C ASP A 112 10.47 10.37 -0.60
N LYS A 113 9.16 10.52 -0.77
CA LYS A 113 8.30 11.34 0.10
C LYS A 113 8.31 10.84 1.56
N TYR A 114 8.66 9.59 1.79
CA TYR A 114 8.66 8.94 3.09
C TYR A 114 10.05 8.35 3.40
N TYR A 115 10.15 7.08 3.77
CA TYR A 115 11.42 6.44 4.12
C TYR A 115 12.16 5.81 2.92
N GLY A 116 11.51 5.72 1.75
CA GLY A 116 12.06 5.11 0.57
C GLY A 116 12.94 6.05 -0.26
N ASN A 117 13.30 5.59 -1.45
CA ASN A 117 14.16 6.31 -2.38
C ASN A 117 13.62 6.33 -3.82
N LEU A 118 12.42 5.82 -4.05
CA LEU A 118 11.81 5.83 -5.38
C LEU A 118 11.00 7.11 -5.59
N THR A 119 11.14 7.69 -6.76
CA THR A 119 10.22 8.72 -7.24
C THR A 119 8.85 8.11 -7.55
N ILE A 120 7.80 8.93 -7.63
CA ILE A 120 6.46 8.43 -7.95
C ILE A 120 6.40 7.78 -9.35
N GLN A 121 7.19 8.27 -10.31
CA GLN A 121 7.26 7.70 -11.64
C GLN A 121 7.89 6.30 -11.64
N GLU A 122 8.98 6.13 -10.92
CA GLU A 122 9.62 4.83 -10.71
C GLU A 122 8.68 3.86 -10.00
N TYR A 123 8.04 4.30 -8.93
CA TYR A 123 7.05 3.50 -8.21
C TYR A 123 5.90 3.02 -9.13
N ARG A 124 5.34 3.91 -9.94
CA ARG A 124 4.27 3.57 -10.88
C ARG A 124 4.75 2.65 -12.00
N SER A 125 5.99 2.80 -12.46
CA SER A 125 6.57 1.90 -13.48
C SER A 125 6.74 0.47 -12.96
N LEU A 126 6.97 0.29 -11.67
CA LEU A 126 7.00 -1.03 -11.04
C LEU A 126 5.64 -1.73 -11.07
N LEU A 127 4.55 -0.98 -10.89
CA LEU A 127 3.20 -1.54 -10.87
C LEU A 127 2.78 -2.13 -12.22
N GLY A 128 3.24 -1.55 -13.31
CA GLY A 128 2.95 -2.02 -14.67
C GLY A 128 3.76 -3.24 -15.12
N ASN A 129 4.83 -3.57 -14.42
CA ASN A 129 5.66 -4.73 -14.71
C ASN A 129 5.15 -5.94 -13.91
N ASN A 130 5.22 -7.13 -14.51
CA ASN A 130 4.80 -8.39 -13.86
C ASN A 130 5.67 -8.78 -12.64
N ASN A 131 6.50 -7.88 -12.16
CA ASN A 131 7.33 -8.10 -10.98
C ASN A 131 6.50 -7.91 -9.73
N SER A 132 6.31 -8.98 -8.98
CA SER A 132 5.67 -8.93 -7.66
C SER A 132 6.71 -8.58 -6.62
N PHE A 133 6.39 -7.61 -5.77
CA PHE A 133 7.23 -7.23 -4.64
C PHE A 133 6.61 -7.72 -3.34
N LEU A 134 7.39 -8.39 -2.55
CA LEU A 134 7.02 -8.79 -1.21
C LEU A 134 7.76 -7.92 -0.21
N ILE A 135 7.01 -7.26 0.66
CA ILE A 135 7.58 -6.52 1.78
C ILE A 135 7.58 -7.45 3.00
N VAL A 136 8.73 -7.72 3.54
CA VAL A 136 8.92 -8.61 4.70
C VAL A 136 9.50 -7.82 5.86
N ASP A 137 8.87 -7.92 7.02
CA ASP A 137 9.40 -7.38 8.25
C ASP A 137 10.50 -8.28 8.80
N LYS A 138 11.67 -7.71 9.06
CA LYS A 138 12.72 -8.44 9.75
C LYS A 138 12.42 -8.52 11.26
N PRO A 139 12.40 -9.71 11.85
CA PRO A 139 12.29 -9.85 13.29
C PRO A 139 13.53 -9.24 13.99
N LEU A 140 13.33 -8.63 15.15
CA LEU A 140 14.38 -8.09 16.04
C LEU A 140 15.15 -6.86 15.51
N THR A 141 14.68 -6.20 14.46
CA THR A 141 15.17 -4.88 14.03
C THR A 141 14.10 -3.82 14.27
N ARG A 142 14.44 -2.53 14.05
CA ARG A 142 13.41 -1.54 13.75
C ARG A 142 12.44 -2.20 12.79
N ILE A 143 11.13 -2.02 13.01
CA ILE A 143 10.11 -2.53 12.12
C ILE A 143 10.26 -1.80 10.76
N MET A 144 11.28 -2.18 10.02
CA MET A 144 11.57 -1.72 8.67
C MET A 144 11.40 -2.94 7.78
N PRO A 145 10.37 -2.98 6.93
CA PRO A 145 10.18 -4.07 5.98
C PRO A 145 11.30 -4.09 4.94
N GLU A 146 11.64 -5.26 4.47
CA GLU A 146 12.48 -5.43 3.28
C GLU A 146 11.62 -5.62 2.04
N LEU A 147 12.04 -4.99 0.96
CA LEU A 147 11.45 -5.18 -0.35
C LEU A 147 12.17 -6.33 -1.06
N HIS A 148 11.44 -7.37 -1.40
CA HIS A 148 11.94 -8.49 -2.20
C HIS A 148 11.29 -8.48 -3.58
N ASP A 149 12.12 -8.59 -4.61
CA ASP A 149 11.64 -8.82 -5.97
C ASP A 149 11.17 -10.29 -6.08
N TYR A 150 9.91 -10.49 -6.43
CA TYR A 150 9.33 -11.81 -6.58
C TYR A 150 9.57 -12.33 -8.00
N ASN A 151 10.84 -12.66 -8.30
CA ASN A 151 11.19 -13.34 -9.53
C ASN A 151 11.03 -14.86 -9.36
N ASP A 152 10.50 -15.52 -10.40
CA ASP A 152 10.35 -16.98 -10.44
C ASP A 152 11.70 -17.73 -10.26
N ASP A 153 12.81 -17.08 -10.51
CA ASP A 153 14.17 -17.59 -10.28
C ASP A 153 14.46 -17.92 -8.80
N TYR A 154 13.75 -17.28 -7.87
CA TYR A 154 13.90 -17.58 -6.43
C TYR A 154 13.37 -18.99 -6.08
N LEU A 155 12.34 -19.45 -6.78
CA LEU A 155 11.78 -20.79 -6.57
C LEU A 155 12.67 -21.90 -7.15
N LEU A 156 13.44 -21.61 -8.20
CA LEU A 156 14.36 -22.58 -8.83
C LEU A 156 15.67 -22.73 -8.05
N ASN A 157 16.10 -21.69 -7.31
CA ASN A 157 17.31 -21.71 -6.51
C ASN A 157 17.13 -22.25 -5.08
N SER A 158 15.90 -22.44 -4.61
CA SER A 158 15.62 -23.01 -3.27
C SER A 158 16.03 -24.47 -3.14
N ASN A 159 16.31 -25.18 -4.25
CA ASN A 159 16.85 -26.53 -4.24
C ASN A 159 18.39 -26.62 -4.08
N LYS A 160 19.10 -25.50 -4.11
CA LYS A 160 20.49 -25.45 -3.66
C LYS A 160 20.50 -25.23 -2.15
N THR A 161 20.61 -26.32 -1.43
CA THR A 161 20.85 -26.36 0.02
C THR A 161 22.02 -25.46 0.37
N ILE A 162 21.74 -24.20 0.70
CA ILE A 162 22.74 -23.34 1.35
C ILE A 162 22.84 -23.85 2.77
N LYS A 163 23.81 -24.73 2.99
CA LYS A 163 24.29 -25.04 4.34
C LYS A 163 25.01 -23.78 4.87
N GLN A 164 24.25 -22.75 5.21
CA GLN A 164 24.76 -21.68 6.05
C GLN A 164 24.82 -22.23 7.48
N SER A 165 25.99 -22.70 7.85
CA SER A 165 26.29 -22.96 9.26
C SER A 165 26.26 -21.64 10.00
N PHE A 166 25.21 -21.37 10.74
CA PHE A 166 25.15 -20.27 11.69
C PHE A 166 26.14 -20.54 12.81
N LYS A 167 27.34 -19.94 12.75
CA LYS A 167 28.25 -19.89 13.89
C LYS A 167 27.67 -18.88 14.88
N ILE A 168 27.05 -19.38 15.94
CA ILE A 168 26.67 -18.57 17.10
C ILE A 168 27.98 -18.07 17.72
N LYS A 169 28.33 -16.81 17.48
CA LYS A 169 29.37 -16.14 18.25
C LYS A 169 28.81 -15.88 19.64
N ASN A 170 29.49 -16.40 20.66
CA ASN A 170 29.17 -16.06 22.05
C ASN A 170 29.27 -14.55 22.22
N VAL A 171 28.13 -13.90 22.33
CA VAL A 171 28.05 -12.46 22.58
C VAL A 171 28.31 -12.24 24.06
N GLN A 172 29.36 -11.49 24.38
CA GLN A 172 29.57 -10.96 25.72
C GLN A 172 28.32 -10.21 26.18
N LYS A 173 27.93 -10.37 27.44
CA LYS A 173 26.79 -9.69 28.02
C LYS A 173 27.00 -8.18 27.95
N SER A 174 26.45 -7.54 26.91
CA SER A 174 26.40 -6.09 26.81
C SER A 174 25.27 -5.52 27.65
N THR A 175 25.44 -4.32 28.16
CA THR A 175 24.43 -3.62 28.92
C THR A 175 23.20 -3.32 28.03
N LYS A 176 22.01 -3.18 28.62
CA LYS A 176 20.78 -2.85 27.87
C LYS A 176 20.96 -1.61 26.98
N LEU A 177 21.71 -0.62 27.46
CA LEU A 177 22.00 0.63 26.75
C LEU A 177 22.89 0.43 25.54
N GLU A 178 23.92 -0.42 25.65
CA GLU A 178 24.82 -0.77 24.52
C GLU A 178 24.06 -1.54 23.43
N ILE A 179 23.14 -2.43 23.84
CA ILE A 179 22.28 -3.17 22.90
C ILE A 179 21.36 -2.21 22.15
N VAL A 180 20.76 -1.24 22.83
CA VAL A 180 19.89 -0.24 22.20
C VAL A 180 20.70 0.66 21.27
N ASN A 181 21.84 1.18 21.70
CA ASN A 181 22.68 2.06 20.88
C ASN A 181 23.27 1.34 19.66
N SER A 182 23.65 0.07 19.80
CA SER A 182 24.17 -0.70 18.66
C SER A 182 23.08 -1.05 17.63
N LYS A 183 21.82 -1.21 18.07
CA LYS A 183 20.71 -1.59 17.19
C LYS A 183 19.96 -0.42 16.59
N PHE A 184 19.90 0.71 17.28
CA PHE A 184 19.08 1.85 16.84
C PHE A 184 19.89 3.09 16.45
N GLY A 185 21.22 3.09 16.66
CA GLY A 185 22.11 4.23 16.39
C GLY A 185 21.92 5.38 17.39
N SER A 186 22.99 6.10 17.68
CA SER A 186 23.07 7.17 18.69
C SER A 186 22.36 8.49 18.33
N LYS A 187 21.48 8.52 17.32
CA LYS A 187 20.81 9.73 16.82
C LYS A 187 19.34 9.90 17.25
N ILE A 188 18.94 9.36 18.39
CA ILE A 188 17.54 9.52 18.86
C ILE A 188 17.43 10.47 20.06
N CYS A 189 18.52 11.08 20.50
CA CYS A 189 18.47 12.11 21.56
C CYS A 189 19.31 13.31 21.14
N SER A 190 18.72 14.24 20.45
CA SER A 190 19.04 15.67 20.47
C SER A 190 17.82 16.43 19.97
#